data_45444e9fac5fc30024dfa6b234011136
#
_entry.id   45444e9fac5fc30024dfa6b234011136
#
_cell.length_a   1.000
_cell.length_b   1.000
_cell.length_c   1.000
_cell.angle_alpha   90.00
_cell.angle_beta   90.00
_cell.angle_gamma   90.00
#
_symmetry.space_group_name_H-M   'P 1'
#
loop_
_entity.id
_entity.type
_entity.pdbx_description
1 polymer ?
#
loop_
_entity_poly.entity_id
_entity_poly.type
_entity_poly.pdbx_seq_one_letter_code
_entity_poly.pdbx_strand_id
1 'polypeptide(L)' 'MYVLNEIIKTKKPHVCGCNEWKVIRVGADIKLECLGCKRIIMLPTYELDKKIKK' A
#
# COMPACT_ATOMS: atom_id res chain seq x y z
N MET A 1 -5.91 10.93 -2.37
CA MET A 1 -6.42 10.65 -1.02
C MET A 1 -6.76 9.16 -0.91
N TYR A 2 -6.52 8.56 0.24
CA TYR A 2 -6.69 7.12 0.42
C TYR A 2 -7.83 6.84 1.38
N VAL A 3 -8.50 5.72 1.17
CA VAL A 3 -9.67 5.32 1.96
C VAL A 3 -9.36 4.01 2.66
N LEU A 4 -9.84 3.86 3.89
CA LEU A 4 -9.67 2.63 4.64
C LEU A 4 -10.28 1.46 3.86
N ASN A 5 -9.59 0.33 3.88
CA ASN A 5 -9.97 -0.91 3.17
C ASN A 5 -9.92 -0.81 1.64
N GLU A 6 -9.34 0.27 1.12
CA GLU A 6 -9.14 0.39 -0.32
C GLU A 6 -8.02 -0.54 -0.79
N ILE A 7 -8.21 -1.14 -1.96
CA ILE A 7 -7.18 -1.96 -2.58
C ILE A 7 -6.45 -1.11 -3.60
N ILE A 8 -5.11 -1.04 -3.47
CA ILE A 8 -4.28 -0.27 -4.38
C ILE A 8 -3.20 -1.16 -4.97
N LYS A 9 -2.65 -0.72 -6.09
CA LYS A 9 -1.56 -1.44 -6.74
C LYS A 9 -0.34 -0.54 -6.83
N THR A 10 0.82 -1.11 -6.55
CA THR A 10 2.08 -0.39 -6.69
C THR A 10 2.69 -0.67 -8.06
N LYS A 11 3.63 0.20 -8.46
CA LYS A 11 4.28 0.06 -9.78
C LYS A 11 5.12 -1.20 -9.86
N LYS A 12 5.72 -1.60 -8.74
CA LYS A 12 6.57 -2.78 -8.69
C LYS A 12 6.07 -3.71 -7.60
N PRO A 13 6.10 -5.03 -7.82
CA PRO A 13 5.78 -5.97 -6.76
C PRO A 13 6.87 -5.93 -5.70
N HIS A 14 6.51 -6.24 -4.46
CA HIS A 14 7.52 -6.37 -3.44
C HIS A 14 8.06 -7.81 -3.44
N VAL A 15 8.88 -8.14 -2.45
CA VAL A 15 9.66 -9.40 -2.47
C VAL A 15 8.82 -10.67 -2.61
N CYS A 16 7.55 -10.65 -2.22
CA CYS A 16 6.71 -11.84 -2.38
C CYS A 16 6.06 -11.94 -3.76
N GLY A 17 6.32 -10.98 -4.64
CA GLY A 17 5.77 -10.98 -5.99
C GLY A 17 4.39 -10.38 -6.13
N CYS A 18 3.77 -9.97 -5.04
CA CYS A 18 2.44 -9.37 -5.06
C CYS A 18 2.55 -7.85 -5.03
N ASN A 19 1.81 -7.18 -5.88
CA ASN A 19 1.80 -5.72 -5.91
C ASN A 19 0.48 -5.11 -5.47
N GLU A 20 -0.41 -5.91 -4.92
CA GLU A 20 -1.69 -5.44 -4.42
C GLU A 20 -1.63 -5.26 -2.91
N TRP A 21 -2.15 -4.13 -2.46
CA TRP A 21 -2.09 -3.75 -1.05
C TRP A 21 -3.45 -3.27 -0.59
N LYS A 22 -3.79 -3.59 0.63
CA LYS A 22 -5.01 -3.11 1.27
C LYS A 22 -4.65 -2.00 2.25
N VAL A 23 -5.34 -0.88 2.16
CA VAL A 23 -5.15 0.23 3.09
C VAL A 23 -5.82 -0.13 4.40
N ILE A 24 -5.03 -0.33 5.45
CA ILE A 24 -5.57 -0.72 6.76
C ILE A 24 -5.56 0.41 7.77
N ARG A 25 -4.89 1.52 7.44
CA ARG A 25 -4.90 2.70 8.29
C ARG A 25 -4.59 3.94 7.47
N VAL A 26 -5.33 5.00 7.72
CA VAL A 26 -5.15 6.29 7.06
C VAL A 26 -4.91 7.35 8.11
N GLY A 27 -3.89 8.17 7.91
CA GLY A 27 -3.54 9.25 8.83
C GLY A 27 -2.38 10.01 8.24
N ALA A 28 -1.49 10.54 9.09
CA ALA A 28 -0.27 11.17 8.63
C ALA A 28 0.56 10.18 7.82
N ASP A 29 0.56 8.91 8.25
CA ASP A 29 1.16 7.81 7.52
C ASP A 29 0.08 6.83 7.12
N ILE A 30 0.34 6.07 6.06
CA ILE A 30 -0.59 5.07 5.56
C ILE A 30 -0.02 3.68 5.86
N LYS A 31 -0.83 2.82 6.48
CA LYS A 31 -0.45 1.43 6.67
C LYS A 31 -1.09 0.57 5.60
N LEU A 32 -0.28 -0.29 5.00
CA LEU A 32 -0.72 -1.17 3.92
C LEU A 32 -0.44 -2.61 4.30
N GLU A 33 -1.37 -3.49 3.97
CA GLU A 33 -1.20 -4.92 4.14
C GLU A 33 -1.08 -5.58 2.77
N CYS A 34 -0.01 -6.33 2.56
CA CYS A 34 0.15 -7.05 1.30
C CYS A 34 -0.87 -8.19 1.22
N LEU A 35 -1.59 -8.27 0.12
CA LEU A 35 -2.60 -9.30 -0.06
C LEU A 35 -1.99 -10.67 -0.32
N GLY A 36 -0.72 -10.71 -0.73
CA GLY A 36 -0.05 -11.98 -0.97
C GLY A 36 0.51 -12.63 0.29
N CYS A 37 1.39 -11.92 0.99
CA CYS A 37 2.10 -12.48 2.13
C CYS A 37 1.63 -11.93 3.48
N LYS A 38 0.64 -11.05 3.48
CA LYS A 38 0.09 -10.44 4.70
C LYS A 38 1.08 -9.57 5.45
N ARG A 39 2.12 -9.12 4.78
CA ARG A 39 3.10 -8.23 5.40
C ARG A 39 2.51 -6.82 5.49
N ILE A 40 2.76 -6.16 6.61
CA ILE A 40 2.29 -4.79 6.83
C ILE A 40 3.46 -3.84 6.71
N ILE A 41 3.29 -2.77 5.96
CA ILE A 41 4.26 -1.70 5.86
C ILE A 41 3.58 -0.37 6.18
N MET A 42 4.37 0.61 6.58
CA MET A 42 3.86 1.95 6.86
C MET A 42 4.75 2.95 6.13
N LEU A 43 4.14 3.88 5.42
CA LEU A 43 4.88 4.93 4.73
C LEU A 43 4.04 6.19 4.65
N PRO A 44 4.70 7.36 4.53
CA PRO A 44 3.97 8.62 4.42
C PRO A 44 3.23 8.70 3.08
N THR A 45 2.19 9.52 3.06
CA THR A 45 1.32 9.64 1.88
C THR A 45 2.10 9.99 0.62
N TYR A 46 3.07 10.93 0.73
CA TYR A 46 3.82 11.34 -0.45
C TYR A 46 4.69 10.21 -1.03
N GLU A 47 5.17 9.32 -0.16
CA GLU A 47 5.92 8.15 -0.62
C GLU A 47 5.01 7.17 -1.33
N LEU A 48 3.82 6.97 -0.77
CA LEU A 48 2.85 6.06 -1.38
C LEU A 48 2.40 6.57 -2.74
N ASP A 49 2.21 7.88 -2.89
CA ASP A 49 1.84 8.47 -4.17
C ASP A 49 2.83 8.13 -5.27
N LYS A 50 4.11 8.05 -4.92
CA LYS A 50 5.16 7.71 -5.88
C LYS A 50 5.15 6.24 -6.26
N LYS A 51 4.66 5.38 -5.37
CA LYS A 51 4.67 3.94 -5.58
C LYS A 51 3.43 3.41 -6.27
N ILE A 52 2.35 4.17 -6.24
CA ILE A 52 1.09 3.72 -6.81
C ILE A 52 1.13 3.79 -8.34
N LYS A 53 0.60 2.75 -8.95
CA LYS A 53 0.42 2.72 -10.40
C LYS A 53 -0.89 3.40 -10.73
N LYS A 54 -0.81 4.41 -11.58
CA LYS A 54 -1.99 5.12 -12.04
C LYS A 54 -2.25 4.82 -13.51
#